data_0e5bb2978d1d4d834b343e429a377213
#
_entry.id   0e5bb2978d1d4d834b343e429a377213
#
_cell.length_a   1.000
_cell.length_b   1.000
_cell.length_c   1.000
_cell.angle_alpha   90.00
_cell.angle_beta   90.00
_cell.angle_gamma   90.00
#
_symmetry.space_group_name_H-M   'P 1'
#
loop_
_entity.id
_entity.type
_entity.pdbx_description
1 polymer ?
#
loop_
_entity_poly.entity_id
_entity_poly.type
_entity_poly.pdbx_seq_one_letter_code
_entity_poly.pdbx_strand_id
1 'polypeptide(L)'
;DYAHLCKTAQGITTEVTATPRTSCERYTFPAGEGHIILNLGQGLTNESGAMVRRVSSTEVEGMKLLGTFCYTTQAVFPIYFVMRVSREPSTAGPWKFQPKLQGVESAWSPDDGTYKLYENYHREIAGDDIGYRFSYDDLGEGEQVTVHMGVSFVSIENARMNLEAEQQGKTFDQLRAEATAQWNRDLGRIRIEGGTPDQQTIFYTALYHALIHPSIISDVNGEYPKMESGDTGKADYTRYSVFSLWDTYRNLHPLLTLVYPERQTDMLRTLVGMYEDWGWLPRWELFGRETYTMEGDP
;
A
#
# COMPACT_ATOMS: atom_id res chain seq x y z
N ASP A 1 5.51 -18.85 -1.84
CA ASP A 1 4.10 -18.45 -1.82
C ASP A 1 3.99 -16.94 -1.76
N TYR A 2 3.33 -16.37 -2.74
CA TYR A 2 3.05 -14.93 -2.82
C TYR A 2 1.65 -14.58 -2.30
N ALA A 3 1.16 -15.38 -1.37
CA ALA A 3 0.03 -15.09 -0.51
C ALA A 3 0.47 -15.35 0.93
N HIS A 4 0.34 -14.35 1.78
CA HIS A 4 0.59 -14.52 3.21
C HIS A 4 -0.64 -15.14 3.87
N LEU A 5 -0.44 -16.19 4.64
CA LEU A 5 -1.49 -16.87 5.41
C LEU A 5 -1.27 -16.57 6.89
N CYS A 6 -2.26 -15.98 7.53
CA CYS A 6 -2.27 -15.74 8.97
C CYS A 6 -3.56 -16.29 9.59
N LYS A 7 -3.49 -16.82 10.80
CA LYS A 7 -4.66 -17.21 11.58
C LYS A 7 -4.68 -16.45 12.89
N THR A 8 -5.77 -15.72 13.14
CA THR A 8 -5.94 -14.95 14.38
C THR A 8 -6.32 -15.86 15.56
N ALA A 9 -6.19 -15.34 16.79
CA ALA A 9 -6.64 -16.03 17.99
C ALA A 9 -8.16 -16.29 17.99
N GLN A 10 -8.93 -15.49 17.26
CA GLN A 10 -10.37 -15.64 17.07
C GLN A 10 -10.74 -16.68 16.00
N GLY A 11 -9.75 -17.33 15.38
CA GLY A 11 -9.98 -18.36 14.36
C GLY A 11 -10.18 -17.84 12.95
N ILE A 12 -10.04 -16.53 12.71
CA ILE A 12 -10.12 -15.94 11.37
C ILE A 12 -8.84 -16.27 10.60
N THR A 13 -8.99 -16.81 9.41
CA THR A 13 -7.88 -17.03 8.49
C THR A 13 -7.81 -15.88 7.49
N THR A 14 -6.64 -15.27 7.34
CA THR A 14 -6.38 -14.18 6.40
C THR A 14 -5.35 -14.62 5.36
N GLU A 15 -5.68 -14.43 4.10
CA GLU A 15 -4.79 -14.63 2.97
C GLU A 15 -4.67 -13.31 2.21
N VAL A 16 -3.46 -12.95 1.80
CA VAL A 16 -3.20 -11.69 1.09
C VAL A 16 -2.40 -11.96 -0.18
N THR A 17 -2.81 -11.37 -1.28
CA THR A 17 -2.05 -11.30 -2.53
C THR A 17 -2.07 -9.89 -3.07
N ALA A 18 -1.15 -9.55 -3.97
CA ALA A 18 -1.03 -8.21 -4.51
C ALA A 18 -0.68 -8.23 -6.00
N THR A 19 -1.02 -7.12 -6.64
CA THR A 19 -0.54 -6.71 -7.96
C THR A 19 0.33 -5.45 -7.80
N PRO A 20 0.90 -4.86 -8.86
CA PRO A 20 1.78 -3.71 -8.70
C PRO A 20 1.19 -2.50 -7.94
N ARG A 21 -0.14 -2.29 -8.00
CA ARG A 21 -0.82 -1.10 -7.44
C ARG A 21 -2.03 -1.45 -6.59
N THR A 22 -2.29 -2.74 -6.37
CA THR A 22 -3.50 -3.18 -5.68
C THR A 22 -3.21 -4.34 -4.73
N SER A 23 -4.03 -4.50 -3.69
CA SER A 23 -4.06 -5.70 -2.85
C SER A 23 -5.41 -6.40 -2.94
N CYS A 24 -5.38 -7.71 -2.74
CA CYS A 24 -6.57 -8.52 -2.55
C CYS A 24 -6.38 -9.38 -1.30
N GLU A 25 -7.31 -9.27 -0.38
CA GLU A 25 -7.30 -9.98 0.89
C GLU A 25 -8.52 -10.89 0.98
N ARG A 26 -8.35 -12.11 1.46
CA ARG A 26 -9.44 -13.04 1.71
C ARG A 26 -9.47 -13.41 3.18
N TYR A 27 -10.58 -13.07 3.83
CA TYR A 27 -10.84 -13.39 5.22
C TYR A 27 -11.83 -14.55 5.29
N THR A 28 -11.45 -15.66 5.95
CA THR A 28 -12.31 -16.80 6.23
C THR A 28 -12.69 -16.75 7.70
N PHE A 29 -13.98 -16.59 7.97
CA PHE A 29 -14.52 -16.38 9.31
C PHE A 29 -15.09 -17.67 9.90
N PRO A 30 -15.04 -17.84 11.24
CA PRO A 30 -15.96 -18.77 11.94
C PRO A 30 -17.39 -18.24 11.88
N ALA A 31 -18.36 -19.09 12.22
CA ALA A 31 -19.76 -18.68 12.32
C ALA A 31 -19.97 -17.60 13.38
N GLY A 32 -20.82 -16.61 13.09
CA GLY A 32 -21.21 -15.54 14.01
C GLY A 32 -20.88 -14.14 13.51
N GLU A 33 -20.51 -13.27 14.42
CA GLU A 33 -20.15 -11.89 14.09
C GLU A 33 -18.70 -11.79 13.55
N GLY A 34 -18.51 -10.91 12.57
CA GLY A 34 -17.19 -10.60 12.03
C GLY A 34 -17.09 -9.14 11.60
N HIS A 35 -15.85 -8.61 11.67
CA HIS A 35 -15.60 -7.21 11.31
C HIS A 35 -14.37 -7.10 10.43
N ILE A 36 -14.44 -6.19 9.46
CA ILE A 36 -13.30 -5.72 8.67
C ILE A 36 -13.10 -4.24 9.01
N ILE A 37 -11.90 -3.89 9.44
CA ILE A 37 -11.55 -2.55 9.91
C ILE A 37 -10.45 -1.96 9.02
N LEU A 38 -10.77 -0.84 8.37
CA LEU A 38 -9.79 0.03 7.76
C LEU A 38 -9.29 1.02 8.81
N ASN A 39 -7.99 0.99 9.09
CA ASN A 39 -7.37 1.92 10.04
C ASN A 39 -6.50 2.93 9.30
N LEU A 40 -6.88 4.19 9.33
CA LEU A 40 -6.14 5.32 8.76
C LEU A 40 -5.40 6.14 9.83
N GLY A 41 -5.60 5.81 11.11
CA GLY A 41 -4.97 6.50 12.24
C GLY A 41 -3.54 6.06 12.53
N GLN A 42 -3.14 4.87 12.05
CA GLN A 42 -1.82 4.30 12.34
C GLN A 42 -0.97 4.17 11.08
N GLY A 43 0.33 4.36 11.24
CA GLY A 43 1.32 4.21 10.19
C GLY A 43 2.73 4.21 10.78
N LEU A 44 3.73 3.93 9.94
CA LEU A 44 5.14 3.96 10.35
C LEU A 44 5.69 5.39 10.49
N THR A 45 4.95 6.38 10.04
CA THR A 45 5.34 7.79 10.08
C THR A 45 4.42 8.55 11.03
N ASN A 46 4.90 9.69 11.55
CA ASN A 46 4.15 10.51 12.51
C ASN A 46 3.16 11.48 11.85
N GLU A 47 2.92 11.31 10.55
CA GLU A 47 2.03 12.21 9.85
C GLU A 47 0.58 11.93 10.18
N SER A 48 -0.16 13.00 10.35
CA SER A 48 -1.57 13.00 10.62
C SER A 48 -2.34 13.61 9.46
N GLY A 49 -3.58 13.25 9.36
CA GLY A 49 -4.48 13.70 8.31
C GLY A 49 -4.91 12.55 7.42
N ALA A 50 -6.18 12.26 7.50
CA ALA A 50 -6.83 11.27 6.65
C ALA A 50 -8.26 11.70 6.33
N MET A 51 -8.81 11.13 5.28
CA MET A 51 -10.20 11.28 4.89
C MET A 51 -10.72 9.95 4.39
N VAL A 52 -11.95 9.62 4.77
CA VAL A 52 -12.69 8.48 4.21
C VAL A 52 -14.13 8.84 3.97
N ARG A 53 -14.66 8.40 2.83
CA ARG A 53 -16.08 8.53 2.50
C ARG A 53 -16.65 7.25 1.93
N ARG A 54 -17.92 7.03 2.18
CA ARG A 54 -18.68 5.92 1.61
C ARG A 54 -19.09 6.25 0.18
N VAL A 55 -18.83 5.31 -0.74
CA VAL A 55 -19.29 5.38 -2.14
C VAL A 55 -20.55 4.53 -2.31
N SER A 56 -20.55 3.32 -1.74
CA SER A 56 -21.68 2.39 -1.73
C SER A 56 -21.73 1.64 -0.40
N SER A 57 -22.64 0.70 -0.25
CA SER A 57 -22.68 -0.17 0.94
C SER A 57 -21.41 -1.03 1.10
N THR A 58 -20.77 -1.36 -0.03
CA THR A 58 -19.58 -2.23 -0.08
C THR A 58 -18.30 -1.52 -0.48
N GLU A 59 -18.34 -0.20 -0.71
CA GLU A 59 -17.17 0.55 -1.18
C GLU A 59 -16.96 1.85 -0.39
N VAL A 60 -15.71 2.05 -0.01
CA VAL A 60 -15.19 3.31 0.54
C VAL A 60 -13.96 3.76 -0.24
N GLU A 61 -13.73 5.07 -0.24
CA GLU A 61 -12.54 5.67 -0.83
C GLU A 61 -12.03 6.78 0.08
N GLY A 62 -10.79 7.17 -0.11
CA GLY A 62 -10.21 8.22 0.70
C GLY A 62 -8.73 8.45 0.44
N MET A 63 -8.11 9.08 1.41
CA MET A 63 -6.68 9.37 1.40
C MET A 63 -6.12 9.39 2.82
N LYS A 64 -4.80 9.19 2.91
CA LYS A 64 -4.02 9.40 4.12
C LYS A 64 -2.75 10.18 3.76
N LEU A 65 -2.41 11.16 4.57
CA LEU A 65 -1.09 11.77 4.51
C LEU A 65 -0.07 10.83 5.17
N LEU A 66 1.03 10.63 4.50
CA LEU A 66 2.19 9.91 4.99
C LEU A 66 3.38 10.88 5.00
N GLY A 67 4.28 10.69 5.94
CA GLY A 67 5.53 11.43 6.00
C GLY A 67 6.72 10.50 5.78
N THR A 68 7.91 11.07 5.79
CA THR A 68 9.13 10.27 5.76
C THR A 68 9.43 9.70 7.15
N PHE A 69 10.13 8.58 7.20
CA PHE A 69 10.59 7.97 8.44
C PHE A 69 11.80 8.68 9.07
N CYS A 70 12.33 9.74 8.44
CA CYS A 70 13.62 10.35 8.76
C CYS A 70 13.52 11.76 9.32
N TYR A 71 12.61 12.03 10.23
CA TYR A 71 12.50 13.32 10.95
C TYR A 71 12.38 14.59 10.08
N THR A 72 12.23 14.44 8.76
CA THR A 72 12.03 15.58 7.88
C THR A 72 10.56 15.94 7.86
N THR A 73 10.18 16.92 8.64
CA THR A 73 8.79 17.36 8.80
C THR A 73 8.15 17.93 7.52
N GLN A 74 8.93 18.14 6.47
CA GLN A 74 8.46 18.74 5.22
C GLN A 74 8.14 17.71 4.12
N ALA A 75 8.64 16.50 4.23
CA ALA A 75 8.42 15.46 3.21
C ALA A 75 7.11 14.71 3.51
N VAL A 76 6.00 15.34 3.18
CA VAL A 76 4.65 14.77 3.30
C VAL A 76 4.10 14.47 1.91
N PHE A 77 3.48 13.32 1.76
CA PHE A 77 2.84 12.90 0.51
C PHE A 77 1.52 12.17 0.80
N PRO A 78 0.50 12.34 -0.07
CA PRO A 78 -0.74 11.61 0.05
C PRO A 78 -0.61 10.19 -0.53
N ILE A 79 -1.32 9.24 0.07
CA ILE A 79 -1.73 8.01 -0.58
C ILE A 79 -3.25 8.00 -0.68
N TYR A 80 -3.76 7.81 -1.88
CA TYR A 80 -5.19 7.69 -2.18
C TYR A 80 -5.55 6.22 -2.29
N PHE A 81 -6.78 5.87 -1.91
CA PHE A 81 -7.24 4.48 -1.98
C PHE A 81 -8.70 4.38 -2.37
N VAL A 82 -9.05 3.23 -2.94
CA VAL A 82 -10.40 2.71 -3.09
C VAL A 82 -10.43 1.30 -2.53
N MET A 83 -11.35 1.02 -1.63
CA MET A 83 -11.51 -0.28 -0.97
C MET A 83 -12.91 -0.82 -1.20
N ARG A 84 -13.02 -2.08 -1.64
CA ARG A 84 -14.28 -2.80 -1.87
C ARG A 84 -14.31 -4.09 -1.06
N VAL A 85 -15.44 -4.38 -0.44
CA VAL A 85 -15.70 -5.68 0.20
C VAL A 85 -16.68 -6.48 -0.66
N SER A 86 -16.47 -7.81 -0.74
CA SER A 86 -17.25 -8.68 -1.63
C SER A 86 -18.66 -9.00 -1.11
N ARG A 87 -18.92 -8.78 0.18
CA ARG A 87 -20.20 -9.05 0.84
C ARG A 87 -20.82 -7.76 1.38
N GLU A 88 -22.12 -7.64 1.22
CA GLU A 88 -22.90 -6.57 1.86
C GLU A 88 -22.81 -6.70 3.38
N PRO A 89 -22.37 -5.66 4.11
CA PRO A 89 -22.30 -5.69 5.56
C PRO A 89 -23.69 -5.49 6.19
N SER A 90 -23.92 -6.06 7.38
CA SER A 90 -25.11 -5.79 8.20
C SER A 90 -25.15 -4.34 8.65
N THR A 91 -24.00 -3.82 9.06
CA THR A 91 -23.81 -2.38 9.39
C THR A 91 -22.42 -1.94 8.93
N ALA A 92 -22.30 -0.65 8.62
CA ALA A 92 -21.01 -0.05 8.25
C ALA A 92 -20.97 1.42 8.65
N GLY A 93 -19.79 1.93 8.96
CA GLY A 93 -19.62 3.35 9.28
C GLY A 93 -18.18 3.71 9.62
N PRO A 94 -17.85 5.00 9.55
CA PRO A 94 -16.57 5.49 9.99
C PRO A 94 -16.45 5.43 11.51
N TRP A 95 -15.23 5.32 11.98
CA TRP A 95 -14.88 5.46 13.38
C TRP A 95 -13.83 6.56 13.57
N LYS A 96 -13.80 7.13 14.77
CA LYS A 96 -12.85 8.17 15.15
C LYS A 96 -12.44 8.00 16.60
N PHE A 97 -11.15 8.20 16.88
CA PHE A 97 -10.68 8.37 18.25
C PHE A 97 -11.11 9.73 18.80
N GLN A 98 -11.70 9.73 19.98
CA GLN A 98 -12.01 10.92 20.75
C GLN A 98 -11.04 11.01 21.93
N PRO A 99 -10.03 11.90 21.88
CA PRO A 99 -9.12 12.06 22.99
C PRO A 99 -9.84 12.62 24.21
N LYS A 100 -9.26 12.39 25.38
CA LYS A 100 -9.71 13.02 26.62
C LYS A 100 -9.73 14.55 26.48
N LEU A 101 -10.84 15.17 26.84
CA LEU A 101 -10.93 16.63 26.90
C LEU A 101 -10.21 17.13 28.16
N GLN A 102 -9.14 17.88 27.97
CA GLN A 102 -8.40 18.47 29.09
C GLN A 102 -9.25 19.57 29.77
N GLY A 103 -9.29 19.55 31.11
CA GLY A 103 -9.97 20.56 31.90
C GLY A 103 -11.49 20.44 31.94
N VAL A 104 -12.06 19.37 31.41
CA VAL A 104 -13.49 19.10 31.48
C VAL A 104 -13.73 17.83 32.28
N GLU A 105 -14.03 17.97 33.56
CA GLU A 105 -14.58 16.88 34.37
C GLU A 105 -16.06 16.72 34.04
N SER A 106 -16.40 15.82 33.16
CA SER A 106 -17.80 15.49 32.89
C SER A 106 -17.94 14.02 32.56
N ALA A 107 -19.15 13.49 32.77
CA ALA A 107 -19.52 12.14 32.35
C ALA A 107 -19.40 11.90 30.83
N TRP A 108 -19.15 12.93 30.06
CA TRP A 108 -19.00 12.94 28.61
C TRP A 108 -17.55 12.85 28.11
N SER A 109 -16.58 12.99 29.03
CA SER A 109 -15.15 12.90 28.71
C SER A 109 -14.56 11.69 29.43
N PRO A 110 -14.45 10.54 28.77
CA PRO A 110 -13.81 9.37 29.36
C PRO A 110 -12.34 9.67 29.69
N ASP A 111 -11.85 9.09 30.79
CA ASP A 111 -10.52 9.39 31.34
C ASP A 111 -9.37 9.11 30.39
N ASP A 112 -9.48 8.10 29.53
CA ASP A 112 -8.42 7.61 28.65
C ASP A 112 -8.66 7.89 27.15
N GLY A 113 -9.69 8.62 26.80
CA GLY A 113 -10.15 8.71 25.43
C GLY A 113 -10.91 7.45 24.99
N THR A 114 -11.60 7.49 23.86
CA THR A 114 -12.37 6.36 23.36
C THR A 114 -12.52 6.40 21.84
N TYR A 115 -12.68 5.22 21.23
CA TYR A 115 -13.08 5.10 19.84
C TYR A 115 -14.60 5.15 19.72
N LYS A 116 -15.09 6.06 18.89
CA LYS A 116 -16.51 6.19 18.60
C LYS A 116 -16.79 5.74 17.18
N LEU A 117 -17.73 4.81 17.04
CA LEU A 117 -18.24 4.34 15.77
C LEU A 117 -19.50 5.13 15.42
N TYR A 118 -19.59 5.58 14.17
CA TYR A 118 -20.74 6.29 13.62
C TYR A 118 -21.47 5.39 12.63
N GLU A 119 -22.20 4.41 13.13
CA GLU A 119 -22.97 3.50 12.29
C GLU A 119 -23.95 4.26 11.41
N ASN A 120 -24.05 3.83 10.15
CA ASN A 120 -24.95 4.44 9.16
C ASN A 120 -24.68 5.94 8.87
N TYR A 121 -23.52 6.46 9.24
CA TYR A 121 -23.09 7.78 8.80
C TYR A 121 -22.53 7.66 7.38
N HIS A 122 -23.21 8.29 6.43
CA HIS A 122 -22.95 8.11 4.99
C HIS A 122 -22.19 9.26 4.35
N ARG A 123 -21.66 10.19 5.14
CA ARG A 123 -20.88 11.32 4.64
C ARG A 123 -19.38 11.09 4.88
N GLU A 124 -18.61 11.99 4.34
CA GLU A 124 -17.17 12.06 4.55
C GLU A 124 -16.83 12.36 6.01
N ILE A 125 -15.79 11.73 6.52
CA ILE A 125 -15.13 12.09 7.77
C ILE A 125 -13.65 12.35 7.49
N ALA A 126 -13.12 13.38 8.13
CA ALA A 126 -11.69 13.73 8.07
C ALA A 126 -11.13 13.91 9.48
N GLY A 127 -9.85 13.63 9.63
CA GLY A 127 -9.13 13.76 10.91
C GLY A 127 -7.89 12.89 10.97
N ASP A 128 -7.31 12.79 12.15
CA ASP A 128 -6.05 12.09 12.35
C ASP A 128 -6.26 10.60 12.62
N ASP A 129 -6.92 10.27 13.69
CA ASP A 129 -7.12 8.88 14.13
C ASP A 129 -8.54 8.44 13.77
N ILE A 130 -8.71 8.10 12.51
CA ILE A 130 -9.98 7.71 11.90
C ILE A 130 -9.85 6.43 11.08
N GLY A 131 -10.99 5.88 10.70
CA GLY A 131 -11.07 4.76 9.78
C GLY A 131 -12.51 4.38 9.45
N TYR A 132 -12.69 3.16 8.95
CA TYR A 132 -14.00 2.65 8.56
C TYR A 132 -14.16 1.21 9.01
N ARG A 133 -15.38 0.80 9.39
CA ARG A 133 -15.72 -0.57 9.80
C ARG A 133 -16.86 -1.10 8.97
N PHE A 134 -16.70 -2.32 8.48
CA PHE A 134 -17.74 -3.18 7.93
C PHE A 134 -18.03 -4.29 8.93
N SER A 135 -19.29 -4.50 9.30
CA SER A 135 -19.72 -5.49 10.29
C SER A 135 -20.72 -6.47 9.68
N TYR A 136 -20.58 -7.71 10.05
CA TYR A 136 -21.40 -8.83 9.59
C TYR A 136 -21.90 -9.58 10.83
N ASP A 137 -23.22 -9.69 11.00
CA ASP A 137 -23.83 -10.28 12.21
C ASP A 137 -24.12 -11.78 12.04
N ASP A 138 -24.07 -12.31 10.79
CA ASP A 138 -24.61 -13.60 10.41
C ASP A 138 -23.70 -14.41 9.48
N LEU A 139 -22.39 -14.36 9.72
CA LEU A 139 -21.43 -15.15 8.95
C LEU A 139 -21.62 -16.65 9.22
N GLY A 140 -21.63 -17.46 8.16
CA GLY A 140 -21.58 -18.92 8.25
C GLY A 140 -20.18 -19.43 8.58
N GLU A 141 -20.08 -20.67 9.07
CA GLU A 141 -18.78 -21.31 9.31
C GLU A 141 -18.00 -21.44 7.99
N GLY A 142 -16.76 -20.92 7.98
CA GLY A 142 -15.91 -20.93 6.81
C GLY A 142 -16.30 -19.91 5.72
N GLU A 143 -17.22 -18.99 6.02
CA GLU A 143 -17.63 -17.96 5.06
C GLU A 143 -16.49 -17.00 4.76
N GLN A 144 -16.37 -16.64 3.48
CA GLN A 144 -15.29 -15.81 2.98
C GLN A 144 -15.78 -14.43 2.60
N VAL A 145 -15.06 -13.41 3.08
CA VAL A 145 -15.21 -12.03 2.60
C VAL A 145 -13.88 -11.60 1.99
N THR A 146 -13.94 -11.12 0.75
CA THR A 146 -12.77 -10.61 0.04
C THR A 146 -12.74 -9.09 0.09
N VAL A 147 -11.57 -8.54 0.32
CA VAL A 147 -11.30 -7.10 0.25
C VAL A 147 -10.40 -6.84 -0.95
N HIS A 148 -10.79 -5.89 -1.79
CA HIS A 148 -10.01 -5.40 -2.92
C HIS A 148 -9.64 -3.95 -2.66
N MET A 149 -8.35 -3.61 -2.72
CA MET A 149 -7.87 -2.25 -2.51
C MET A 149 -6.96 -1.82 -3.65
N GLY A 150 -7.27 -0.68 -4.26
CA GLY A 150 -6.42 0.02 -5.20
C GLY A 150 -5.81 1.25 -4.53
N VAL A 151 -4.57 1.56 -4.85
CA VAL A 151 -3.86 2.73 -4.34
C VAL A 151 -3.27 3.56 -5.48
N SER A 152 -3.08 4.86 -5.20
CA SER A 152 -2.40 5.81 -6.07
C SER A 152 -1.74 6.90 -5.23
N PHE A 153 -0.65 7.47 -5.73
CA PHE A 153 -0.03 8.68 -5.16
C PHE A 153 -0.48 9.96 -5.86
N VAL A 154 -1.44 9.87 -6.79
CA VAL A 154 -1.94 10.98 -7.61
C VAL A 154 -3.35 11.38 -7.21
N SER A 155 -4.31 10.45 -7.24
CA SER A 155 -5.72 10.75 -6.97
C SER A 155 -6.54 9.49 -6.60
N ILE A 156 -7.74 9.72 -6.05
CA ILE A 156 -8.72 8.64 -5.81
C ILE A 156 -9.17 8.03 -7.14
N GLU A 157 -9.35 8.84 -8.18
CA GLU A 157 -9.72 8.39 -9.52
C GLU A 157 -8.69 7.43 -10.10
N ASN A 158 -7.40 7.73 -9.90
CA ASN A 158 -6.31 6.86 -10.33
C ASN A 158 -6.24 5.58 -9.49
N ALA A 159 -6.46 5.65 -8.18
CA ALA A 159 -6.56 4.46 -7.33
C ALA A 159 -7.68 3.52 -7.81
N ARG A 160 -8.84 4.08 -8.22
CA ARG A 160 -9.94 3.33 -8.82
C ARG A 160 -9.55 2.72 -10.16
N MET A 161 -8.92 3.50 -11.02
CA MET A 161 -8.45 3.03 -12.33
C MET A 161 -7.43 1.89 -12.18
N ASN A 162 -6.51 1.98 -11.24
CA ASN A 162 -5.56 0.92 -10.92
C ASN A 162 -6.28 -0.36 -10.48
N LEU A 163 -7.26 -0.22 -9.58
CA LEU A 163 -8.06 -1.35 -9.08
C LEU A 163 -8.82 -2.05 -10.22
N GLU A 164 -9.46 -1.28 -11.08
CA GLU A 164 -10.22 -1.81 -12.21
C GLU A 164 -9.31 -2.47 -13.24
N ALA A 165 -8.20 -1.83 -13.60
CA ALA A 165 -7.27 -2.36 -14.58
C ALA A 165 -6.61 -3.68 -14.13
N GLU A 166 -6.27 -3.81 -12.85
CA GLU A 166 -5.50 -4.94 -12.35
C GLU A 166 -6.35 -6.08 -11.80
N GLN A 167 -7.56 -5.79 -11.26
CA GLN A 167 -8.37 -6.79 -10.56
C GLN A 167 -9.78 -7.02 -11.10
N GLN A 168 -10.31 -6.18 -12.01
CA GLN A 168 -11.69 -6.33 -12.47
C GLN A 168 -11.98 -7.72 -13.02
N GLY A 169 -13.02 -8.37 -12.47
CA GLY A 169 -13.47 -9.69 -12.90
C GLY A 169 -12.59 -10.85 -12.44
N LYS A 170 -11.57 -10.61 -11.61
CA LYS A 170 -10.66 -11.64 -11.12
C LYS A 170 -11.02 -12.08 -9.69
N THR A 171 -10.90 -13.38 -9.45
CA THR A 171 -10.99 -13.95 -8.11
C THR A 171 -9.65 -13.85 -7.37
N PHE A 172 -9.67 -13.99 -6.05
CA PHE A 172 -8.46 -14.07 -5.23
C PHE A 172 -7.47 -15.13 -5.76
N ASP A 173 -7.97 -16.33 -6.10
CA ASP A 173 -7.11 -17.42 -6.56
C ASP A 173 -6.48 -17.15 -7.93
N GLN A 174 -7.18 -16.43 -8.81
CA GLN A 174 -6.62 -15.98 -10.09
C GLN A 174 -5.52 -14.94 -9.86
N LEU A 175 -5.75 -13.94 -9.00
CA LEU A 175 -4.73 -12.93 -8.67
C LEU A 175 -3.50 -13.57 -8.03
N ARG A 176 -3.69 -14.52 -7.11
CA ARG A 176 -2.60 -15.28 -6.49
C ARG A 176 -1.79 -16.07 -7.53
N ALA A 177 -2.49 -16.74 -8.44
CA ALA A 177 -1.83 -17.50 -9.50
C ALA A 177 -1.04 -16.60 -10.45
N GLU A 178 -1.58 -15.43 -10.82
CA GLU A 178 -0.89 -14.43 -11.65
C GLU A 178 0.34 -13.87 -10.94
N ALA A 179 0.24 -13.51 -9.65
CA ALA A 179 1.37 -13.05 -8.85
C ALA A 179 2.47 -14.11 -8.76
N THR A 180 2.10 -15.37 -8.49
CA THR A 180 3.02 -16.51 -8.47
C THR A 180 3.73 -16.68 -9.82
N ALA A 181 2.99 -16.61 -10.92
CA ALA A 181 3.55 -16.74 -12.26
C ALA A 181 4.50 -15.57 -12.60
N GLN A 182 4.17 -14.34 -12.16
CA GLN A 182 5.02 -13.17 -12.36
C GLN A 182 6.36 -13.32 -11.63
N TRP A 183 6.32 -13.68 -10.35
CA TRP A 183 7.53 -13.87 -9.57
C TRP A 183 8.38 -15.03 -10.09
N ASN A 184 7.76 -16.13 -10.50
CA ASN A 184 8.48 -17.26 -11.11
C ASN A 184 9.18 -16.86 -12.42
N ARG A 185 8.58 -15.98 -13.24
CA ARG A 185 9.24 -15.43 -14.42
C ARG A 185 10.44 -14.57 -14.05
N ASP A 186 10.24 -13.66 -13.06
CA ASP A 186 11.29 -12.73 -12.67
C ASP A 186 12.46 -13.43 -11.98
N LEU A 187 12.19 -14.27 -10.99
CA LEU A 187 13.24 -15.05 -10.30
C LEU A 187 13.89 -16.09 -11.21
N GLY A 188 13.14 -16.63 -12.18
CA GLY A 188 13.63 -17.62 -13.13
C GLY A 188 14.58 -17.07 -14.20
N ARG A 189 14.87 -15.76 -14.24
CA ARG A 189 15.91 -15.18 -15.12
C ARG A 189 17.30 -15.62 -14.73
N ILE A 190 17.54 -15.93 -13.47
CA ILE A 190 18.77 -16.58 -13.02
C ILE A 190 18.42 -17.97 -12.54
N ARG A 191 19.01 -18.97 -13.17
CA ARG A 191 18.85 -20.37 -12.77
C ARG A 191 20.16 -20.88 -12.19
N ILE A 192 20.07 -21.46 -11.00
CA ILE A 192 21.23 -22.10 -10.35
C ILE A 192 21.03 -23.60 -10.31
N GLU A 193 22.13 -24.33 -10.42
CA GLU A 193 22.18 -25.79 -10.33
C GLU A 193 23.22 -26.20 -9.28
N GLY A 194 22.97 -27.30 -8.59
CA GLY A 194 23.84 -27.80 -7.52
C GLY A 194 23.59 -27.09 -6.18
N GLY A 195 24.49 -27.33 -5.23
CA GLY A 195 24.31 -26.85 -3.85
C GLY A 195 23.28 -27.65 -3.06
N THR A 196 23.12 -27.29 -1.78
CA THR A 196 22.06 -27.85 -0.92
C THR A 196 20.73 -27.12 -1.15
N PRO A 197 19.57 -27.71 -0.77
CA PRO A 197 18.28 -27.04 -0.79
C PRO A 197 18.30 -25.69 -0.04
N ASP A 198 19.00 -25.60 1.09
CA ASP A 198 19.12 -24.37 1.87
C ASP A 198 19.89 -23.28 1.09
N GLN A 199 20.97 -23.67 0.40
CA GLN A 199 21.73 -22.72 -0.44
C GLN A 199 20.89 -22.19 -1.60
N GLN A 200 20.08 -23.04 -2.24
CA GLN A 200 19.14 -22.60 -3.27
C GLN A 200 18.07 -21.68 -2.71
N THR A 201 17.52 -21.98 -1.53
CA THR A 201 16.54 -21.13 -0.84
C THR A 201 17.14 -19.76 -0.51
N ILE A 202 18.35 -19.72 0.05
CA ILE A 202 19.07 -18.47 0.36
C ILE A 202 19.27 -17.63 -0.91
N PHE A 203 19.69 -18.24 -2.01
CA PHE A 203 19.91 -17.54 -3.27
C PHE A 203 18.62 -16.89 -3.79
N TYR A 204 17.53 -17.65 -3.91
CA TYR A 204 16.26 -17.10 -4.43
C TYR A 204 15.59 -16.11 -3.48
N THR A 205 15.78 -16.29 -2.16
CA THR A 205 15.34 -15.29 -1.17
C THR A 205 16.12 -13.97 -1.34
N ALA A 206 17.43 -14.04 -1.52
CA ALA A 206 18.24 -12.84 -1.77
C ALA A 206 17.87 -12.16 -3.10
N LEU A 207 17.64 -12.93 -4.16
CA LEU A 207 17.18 -12.38 -5.44
C LEU A 207 15.79 -11.75 -5.34
N TYR A 208 14.87 -12.35 -4.59
CA TYR A 208 13.57 -11.77 -4.28
C TYR A 208 13.71 -10.42 -3.57
N HIS A 209 14.56 -10.36 -2.52
CA HIS A 209 14.80 -9.10 -1.80
C HIS A 209 15.42 -8.02 -2.70
N ALA A 210 16.29 -8.39 -3.64
CA ALA A 210 16.87 -7.45 -4.60
C ALA A 210 15.83 -6.87 -5.59
N LEU A 211 14.63 -7.46 -5.71
CA LEU A 211 13.57 -7.01 -6.61
C LEU A 211 12.44 -6.26 -5.91
N ILE A 212 12.49 -6.11 -4.58
CA ILE A 212 11.42 -5.42 -3.81
C ILE A 212 11.47 -3.90 -4.03
N HIS A 213 12.67 -3.33 -4.10
CA HIS A 213 12.90 -1.89 -4.29
C HIS A 213 13.90 -1.65 -5.44
N PRO A 214 13.80 -0.50 -6.11
CA PRO A 214 12.79 0.57 -6.07
C PRO A 214 11.38 0.10 -6.41
N SER A 215 10.37 0.80 -5.86
CA SER A 215 8.95 0.49 -6.03
C SER A 215 8.33 1.28 -7.18
N ILE A 216 7.30 0.74 -7.82
CA ILE A 216 6.54 1.44 -8.85
C ILE A 216 5.72 2.56 -8.17
N ILE A 217 5.79 3.79 -8.74
CA ILE A 217 5.00 4.93 -8.28
C ILE A 217 3.98 5.40 -9.33
N SER A 218 4.21 5.11 -10.62
CA SER A 218 3.26 5.50 -11.67
C SER A 218 2.01 4.64 -11.67
N ASP A 219 0.88 5.28 -11.94
CA ASP A 219 -0.41 4.62 -12.15
C ASP A 219 -0.48 3.92 -13.52
N VAL A 220 -1.52 3.12 -13.75
CA VAL A 220 -1.69 2.37 -15.00
C VAL A 220 -1.83 3.27 -16.24
N ASN A 221 -2.25 4.53 -16.06
CA ASN A 221 -2.32 5.53 -17.13
C ASN A 221 -0.99 6.29 -17.36
N GLY A 222 0.07 5.95 -16.59
CA GLY A 222 1.38 6.57 -16.63
C GLY A 222 1.52 7.84 -15.81
N GLU A 223 0.49 8.26 -15.07
CA GLU A 223 0.56 9.43 -14.19
C GLU A 223 1.34 9.13 -12.91
N TYR A 224 2.02 10.14 -12.39
CA TYR A 224 2.86 10.06 -11.19
C TYR A 224 2.96 11.44 -10.51
N PRO A 225 3.26 11.53 -9.20
CA PRO A 225 3.57 12.78 -8.55
C PRO A 225 4.98 13.24 -8.95
N LYS A 226 5.11 14.47 -9.46
CA LYS A 226 6.41 15.10 -9.77
C LYS A 226 7.20 15.34 -8.51
N MET A 227 8.52 15.23 -8.65
CA MET A 227 9.46 15.45 -7.56
C MET A 227 9.25 16.85 -6.93
N GLU A 228 9.11 16.89 -5.60
CA GLU A 228 8.94 18.06 -4.72
C GLU A 228 7.67 18.91 -4.97
N SER A 229 7.24 19.14 -6.20
CA SER A 229 6.04 19.96 -6.45
C SER A 229 4.74 19.27 -6.06
N GLY A 230 4.68 17.96 -6.21
CA GLY A 230 3.44 17.18 -6.06
C GLY A 230 2.46 17.37 -7.21
N ASP A 231 2.82 18.12 -8.26
CA ASP A 231 2.04 18.21 -9.48
C ASP A 231 1.99 16.85 -10.19
N THR A 232 0.95 16.64 -10.97
CA THR A 232 0.84 15.40 -11.76
C THR A 232 1.72 15.47 -13.00
N GLY A 233 2.64 14.53 -13.13
CA GLY A 233 3.39 14.23 -14.34
C GLY A 233 2.80 13.02 -15.08
N LYS A 234 3.26 12.80 -16.32
CA LYS A 234 2.90 11.62 -17.11
C LYS A 234 4.11 11.07 -17.87
N ALA A 235 4.31 9.76 -17.79
CA ALA A 235 5.39 9.06 -18.48
C ALA A 235 4.83 7.93 -19.35
N ASP A 236 5.56 7.58 -20.41
CA ASP A 236 5.32 6.43 -21.29
C ASP A 236 6.11 5.18 -20.86
N TYR A 237 6.68 5.22 -19.67
CA TYR A 237 7.48 4.16 -19.05
C TYR A 237 7.12 4.02 -17.58
N THR A 238 7.54 2.94 -16.94
CA THR A 238 7.29 2.72 -15.51
C THR A 238 8.16 3.65 -14.67
N ARG A 239 7.52 4.59 -13.94
CA ARG A 239 8.21 5.42 -12.93
C ARG A 239 8.39 4.64 -11.65
N TYR A 240 9.59 4.77 -11.08
CA TYR A 240 9.98 4.15 -9.83
C TYR A 240 10.18 5.19 -8.74
N SER A 241 10.21 4.73 -7.49
CA SER A 241 10.42 5.52 -6.28
C SER A 241 11.15 4.68 -5.24
N VAL A 242 11.52 5.30 -4.14
CA VAL A 242 12.29 4.70 -3.05
C VAL A 242 13.72 4.41 -3.51
N PHE A 243 14.42 5.50 -3.88
CA PHE A 243 15.82 5.42 -4.28
C PHE A 243 16.75 5.75 -3.12
N SER A 244 17.50 4.75 -2.65
CA SER A 244 18.63 4.90 -1.74
C SER A 244 19.91 4.60 -2.52
N LEU A 245 20.39 5.59 -3.28
CA LEU A 245 21.45 5.36 -4.28
C LEU A 245 22.77 4.92 -3.65
N TRP A 246 23.15 5.44 -2.48
CA TRP A 246 24.38 5.05 -1.79
C TRP A 246 24.40 3.59 -1.33
N ASP A 247 23.21 2.98 -1.11
CA ASP A 247 23.09 1.54 -0.83
C ASP A 247 23.18 0.70 -2.10
N THR A 248 22.56 1.16 -3.19
CA THR A 248 22.20 0.29 -4.33
C THR A 248 23.17 0.39 -5.50
N TYR A 249 24.04 1.42 -5.54
CA TYR A 249 24.91 1.68 -6.70
C TYR A 249 25.93 0.57 -6.97
N ARG A 250 26.46 -0.06 -5.92
CA ARG A 250 27.52 -1.08 -6.06
C ARG A 250 27.05 -2.40 -6.63
N ASN A 251 25.91 -2.89 -6.17
CA ASN A 251 25.49 -4.26 -6.44
C ASN A 251 24.12 -4.33 -7.12
N LEU A 252 23.11 -3.62 -6.62
CA LEU A 252 21.75 -3.76 -7.13
C LEU A 252 21.62 -3.26 -8.56
N HIS A 253 21.98 -1.99 -8.84
CA HIS A 253 21.89 -1.45 -10.19
C HIS A 253 22.77 -2.17 -11.21
N PRO A 254 24.01 -2.58 -10.91
CA PRO A 254 24.77 -3.48 -11.78
C PRO A 254 24.08 -4.82 -12.04
N LEU A 255 23.50 -5.46 -11.02
CA LEU A 255 22.74 -6.70 -11.19
C LEU A 255 21.53 -6.49 -12.11
N LEU A 256 20.75 -5.42 -11.86
CA LEU A 256 19.58 -5.09 -12.68
C LEU A 256 19.98 -4.79 -14.12
N THR A 257 21.10 -4.11 -14.34
CA THR A 257 21.64 -3.84 -15.70
C THR A 257 21.91 -5.13 -16.47
N LEU A 258 22.43 -6.15 -15.79
CA LEU A 258 22.76 -7.42 -16.42
C LEU A 258 21.55 -8.33 -16.65
N VAL A 259 20.62 -8.36 -15.69
CA VAL A 259 19.55 -9.38 -15.65
C VAL A 259 18.17 -8.80 -15.99
N TYR A 260 17.94 -7.53 -15.65
CA TYR A 260 16.64 -6.83 -15.82
C TYR A 260 16.83 -5.47 -16.51
N PRO A 261 17.48 -5.41 -17.69
CA PRO A 261 17.88 -4.14 -18.33
C PRO A 261 16.68 -3.23 -18.63
N GLU A 262 15.50 -3.77 -18.90
CA GLU A 262 14.29 -3.00 -19.12
C GLU A 262 13.87 -2.23 -17.86
N ARG A 263 13.89 -2.87 -16.68
CA ARG A 263 13.59 -2.22 -15.39
C ARG A 263 14.65 -1.16 -15.05
N GLN A 264 15.92 -1.52 -15.24
CA GLN A 264 17.02 -0.59 -14.98
C GLN A 264 16.96 0.66 -15.88
N THR A 265 16.58 0.49 -17.14
CA THR A 265 16.37 1.61 -18.07
C THR A 265 15.27 2.55 -17.58
N ASP A 266 14.14 2.01 -17.13
CA ASP A 266 13.04 2.82 -16.60
C ASP A 266 13.42 3.51 -15.28
N MET A 267 14.24 2.87 -14.42
CA MET A 267 14.78 3.50 -13.22
C MET A 267 15.72 4.67 -13.56
N LEU A 268 16.60 4.51 -14.55
CA LEU A 268 17.49 5.59 -15.01
C LEU A 268 16.68 6.75 -15.64
N ARG A 269 15.67 6.44 -16.47
CA ARG A 269 14.74 7.46 -16.98
C ARG A 269 14.00 8.17 -15.87
N THR A 270 13.66 7.45 -14.79
CA THR A 270 13.03 8.04 -13.61
C THR A 270 13.95 9.05 -12.92
N LEU A 271 15.22 8.71 -12.70
CA LEU A 271 16.20 9.64 -12.07
C LEU A 271 16.42 10.89 -12.94
N VAL A 272 16.51 10.75 -14.27
CA VAL A 272 16.57 11.88 -15.20
C VAL A 272 15.32 12.73 -15.10
N GLY A 273 14.12 12.12 -15.08
CA GLY A 273 12.86 12.82 -14.91
C GLY A 273 12.73 13.53 -13.56
N MET A 274 13.29 13.01 -12.46
CA MET A 274 13.37 13.71 -11.19
C MET A 274 14.25 14.95 -11.27
N TYR A 275 15.38 14.88 -11.99
CA TYR A 275 16.20 16.05 -12.28
C TYR A 275 15.44 17.11 -13.11
N GLU A 276 14.69 16.68 -14.12
CA GLU A 276 13.87 17.57 -14.94
C GLU A 276 12.73 18.24 -14.14
N ASP A 277 12.12 17.50 -13.20
CA ASP A 277 11.04 18.00 -12.35
C ASP A 277 11.55 19.01 -11.29
N TRP A 278 12.74 18.79 -10.71
CA TRP A 278 13.23 19.50 -9.52
C TRP A 278 14.58 20.22 -9.70
N GLY A 279 15.38 19.84 -10.70
CA GLY A 279 16.71 20.43 -10.97
C GLY A 279 17.86 19.73 -10.25
N TRP A 280 17.62 18.69 -9.49
CA TRP A 280 18.62 17.91 -8.77
C TRP A 280 18.33 16.42 -8.90
N LEU A 281 19.38 15.60 -8.86
CA LEU A 281 19.24 14.16 -8.63
C LEU A 281 18.91 13.94 -7.15
N PRO A 282 18.05 12.96 -6.84
CA PRO A 282 17.67 12.68 -5.45
C PRO A 282 18.85 12.11 -4.65
N ARG A 283 18.90 12.44 -3.38
CA ARG A 283 19.80 11.82 -2.40
C ARG A 283 19.17 10.54 -1.85
N TRP A 284 17.99 10.69 -1.27
CA TRP A 284 17.19 9.60 -0.74
C TRP A 284 15.71 9.91 -0.95
N GLU A 285 15.19 9.47 -2.07
CA GLU A 285 13.84 9.84 -2.51
C GLU A 285 12.80 8.84 -1.98
N LEU A 286 11.66 9.36 -1.53
CA LEU A 286 10.50 8.61 -1.07
C LEU A 286 9.22 9.22 -1.64
N PHE A 287 8.59 8.53 -2.58
CA PHE A 287 7.30 8.86 -3.19
C PHE A 287 7.19 10.31 -3.69
N GLY A 288 8.21 10.74 -4.42
CA GLY A 288 8.30 12.08 -5.02
C GLY A 288 8.78 13.15 -4.04
N ARG A 289 9.32 12.79 -2.89
CA ARG A 289 9.89 13.72 -1.91
C ARG A 289 11.34 13.39 -1.58
N GLU A 290 12.16 14.41 -1.49
CA GLU A 290 13.53 14.27 -0.96
C GLU A 290 13.47 14.18 0.57
N THR A 291 14.10 13.19 1.15
CA THR A 291 14.09 13.01 2.61
C THR A 291 15.20 13.79 3.31
N TYR A 292 16.18 14.30 2.58
CA TYR A 292 17.37 14.99 3.12
C TYR A 292 18.16 14.19 4.15
N THR A 293 18.06 12.88 4.07
CA THR A 293 18.70 11.97 5.01
C THR A 293 19.78 11.15 4.33
N MET A 294 20.70 10.63 5.13
CA MET A 294 21.79 9.77 4.69
C MET A 294 22.74 10.42 3.65
N GLU A 295 23.59 9.59 3.05
CA GLU A 295 24.49 10.00 1.98
C GLU A 295 23.79 9.96 0.62
N GLY A 296 24.08 10.92 -0.24
CA GLY A 296 23.48 10.99 -1.57
C GLY A 296 24.48 10.73 -2.69
N ASP A 297 25.72 10.59 -2.34
CA ASP A 297 26.81 10.46 -3.32
C ASP A 297 27.00 8.98 -3.70
N PRO A 298 26.66 8.57 -4.91
CA PRO A 298 26.91 7.23 -5.43
C PRO A 298 28.34 7.06 -5.94
#